data_794428489b4b0115d85335609ed8f40e
#
_entry.id   794428489b4b0115d85335609ed8f40e
#
_cell.length_a   1.000
_cell.length_b   1.000
_cell.length_c   1.000
_cell.angle_alpha   90.00
_cell.angle_beta   90.00
_cell.angle_gamma   90.00
#
_symmetry.space_group_name_H-M   'P 1'
#
loop_
_entity.id
_entity.type
_entity.pdbx_description
1 polymer ?
#
loop_
_entity_poly.entity_id
_entity_poly.type
_entity_poly.pdbx_seq_one_letter_code
_entity_poly.pdbx_strand_id
1 'polypeptide(L)'
;MPAMTILSQSGPLPVSAQFTAPADGPVAMFVSGSAWTQTGGKAIGAMLSVDGATQGVCPGYCNEASSHHTLIPVMLTMNLSYGSSGAHTVTLTASTTDTVSDVNDFYQVTLLY
;
A
#
# COMPACT_ATOMS: atom_id res chain seq x y z
N MET A 1 -9.36 19.06 -3.55
CA MET A 1 -9.44 17.94 -2.60
C MET A 1 -8.13 17.89 -1.83
N PRO A 2 -8.17 18.01 -0.51
CA PRO A 2 -6.96 17.94 0.29
C PRO A 2 -6.30 16.56 0.21
N ALA A 3 -4.98 16.54 0.37
CA ALA A 3 -4.19 15.33 0.32
C ALA A 3 -3.15 15.33 1.43
N MET A 4 -2.89 14.15 1.98
CA MET A 4 -1.90 13.98 3.03
C MET A 4 -1.16 12.66 2.81
N THR A 5 0.17 12.70 2.73
CA THR A 5 0.96 11.47 2.67
C THR A 5 0.98 10.84 4.05
N ILE A 6 0.46 9.62 4.15
CA ILE A 6 0.35 8.89 5.42
C ILE A 6 1.36 7.76 5.55
N LEU A 7 1.96 7.32 4.44
CA LEU A 7 3.05 6.35 4.45
C LEU A 7 4.00 6.68 3.32
N SER A 8 5.30 6.72 3.62
CA SER A 8 6.36 6.99 2.64
C SER A 8 7.64 6.39 3.18
N GLN A 9 7.96 5.17 2.74
CA GLN A 9 9.15 4.49 3.25
C GLN A 9 9.62 3.39 2.31
N SER A 10 10.90 3.05 2.42
CA SER A 10 11.47 1.93 1.68
C SER A 10 11.06 0.60 2.29
N GLY A 11 11.13 -0.44 1.44
CA GLY A 11 10.91 -1.81 1.88
C GLY A 11 12.01 -2.30 2.82
N PRO A 12 12.01 -3.60 3.15
CA PRO A 12 11.09 -4.59 2.61
C PRO A 12 9.69 -4.53 3.21
N LEU A 13 8.73 -5.16 2.52
CA LEU A 13 7.40 -5.38 3.09
C LEU A 13 7.49 -6.37 4.27
N PRO A 14 6.64 -6.25 5.31
CA PRO A 14 5.57 -5.26 5.44
C PRO A 14 6.09 -3.89 5.87
N VAL A 15 5.36 -2.86 5.49
CA VAL A 15 5.60 -1.50 5.96
C VAL A 15 4.31 -0.96 6.57
N SER A 16 4.41 -0.15 7.60
CA SER A 16 3.24 0.42 8.25
C SER A 16 3.52 1.78 8.84
N ALA A 17 2.45 2.55 9.05
CA ALA A 17 2.51 3.85 9.66
C ALA A 17 1.19 4.17 10.36
N GLN A 18 1.24 5.01 11.37
CA GLN A 18 0.04 5.53 12.02
C GLN A 18 -0.29 6.90 11.45
N PHE A 19 -1.59 7.19 11.36
CA PHE A 19 -2.05 8.50 10.93
C PHE A 19 -3.34 8.85 11.67
N THR A 20 -3.63 10.14 11.71
CA THR A 20 -4.90 10.64 12.28
C THR A 20 -5.81 11.04 11.15
N ALA A 21 -7.03 10.51 11.14
CA ALA A 21 -8.01 10.86 10.13
C ALA A 21 -8.41 12.34 10.27
N PRO A 22 -8.28 13.12 9.19
CA PRO A 22 -8.58 14.56 9.26
C PRO A 22 -10.09 14.86 9.29
N ALA A 23 -10.91 13.94 8.79
CA ALA A 23 -12.35 14.09 8.73
C ALA A 23 -13.04 12.74 8.67
N ASP A 24 -14.27 12.63 9.22
CA ASP A 24 -15.12 11.42 9.11
C ASP A 24 -15.62 11.24 7.69
N GLY A 25 -15.87 9.99 7.37
CA GLY A 25 -16.60 9.65 6.17
C GLY A 25 -15.75 9.08 5.07
N PRO A 26 -16.17 9.25 3.82
CA PRO A 26 -15.48 8.64 2.69
C PRO A 26 -14.13 9.33 2.43
N VAL A 27 -13.12 8.51 2.22
CA VAL A 27 -11.79 8.96 1.82
C VAL A 27 -11.30 8.07 0.69
N ALA A 28 -10.26 8.50 -0.01
CA ALA A 28 -9.57 7.66 -0.97
C ALA A 28 -8.10 7.57 -0.56
N MET A 29 -7.50 6.40 -0.77
CA MET A 29 -6.08 6.20 -0.58
C MET A 29 -5.44 5.87 -1.91
N PHE A 30 -4.48 6.67 -2.34
CA PHE A 30 -3.70 6.43 -3.54
C PHE A 30 -2.45 5.67 -3.12
N VAL A 31 -2.29 4.46 -3.67
CA VAL A 31 -1.22 3.53 -3.28
C VAL A 31 -0.28 3.32 -4.45
N SER A 32 1.02 3.41 -4.19
CA SER A 32 2.05 3.11 -5.17
C SER A 32 3.21 2.38 -4.51
N GLY A 33 3.97 1.65 -5.33
CA GLY A 33 5.12 0.94 -4.82
C GLY A 33 5.79 0.12 -5.91
N SER A 34 6.81 -0.63 -5.51
CA SER A 34 7.53 -1.54 -6.39
C SER A 34 7.81 -2.86 -5.67
N ALA A 35 8.06 -3.90 -6.46
CA ALA A 35 8.42 -5.22 -5.95
C ALA A 35 9.04 -6.04 -7.08
N TRP A 36 9.47 -7.24 -6.76
CA TRP A 36 10.05 -8.15 -7.73
C TRP A 36 9.74 -9.60 -7.36
N THR A 37 10.20 -10.53 -8.17
CA THR A 37 10.02 -11.96 -7.91
C THR A 37 11.32 -12.71 -8.22
N GLN A 38 11.55 -13.84 -7.53
CA GLN A 38 12.70 -14.68 -7.77
C GLN A 38 12.56 -15.50 -9.05
N THR A 39 11.33 -15.79 -9.46
CA THR A 39 11.02 -16.55 -10.67
C THR A 39 10.17 -15.70 -11.59
N GLY A 40 10.59 -15.53 -12.84
CA GLY A 40 9.83 -14.73 -13.80
C GLY A 40 8.43 -15.29 -14.08
N GLY A 41 7.56 -14.45 -14.65
CA GLY A 41 6.21 -14.85 -15.01
C GLY A 41 5.26 -14.97 -13.84
N LYS A 42 5.39 -14.09 -12.83
CA LYS A 42 4.58 -14.13 -11.61
C LYS A 42 3.83 -12.83 -11.36
N ALA A 43 2.63 -12.97 -10.82
CA ALA A 43 1.90 -11.83 -10.27
C ALA A 43 2.53 -11.40 -8.95
N ILE A 44 2.71 -10.10 -8.78
CA ILE A 44 3.23 -9.50 -7.56
C ILE A 44 2.26 -8.41 -7.09
N GLY A 45 2.44 -7.92 -5.89
CA GLY A 45 1.62 -6.81 -5.42
C GLY A 45 1.79 -6.52 -3.95
N ALA A 46 1.26 -5.37 -3.57
CA ALA A 46 1.19 -4.92 -2.19
C ALA A 46 -0.28 -4.78 -1.79
N MET A 47 -0.64 -5.38 -0.66
CA MET A 47 -2.00 -5.35 -0.14
C MET A 47 -2.11 -4.28 0.93
N LEU A 48 -3.09 -3.40 0.77
CA LEU A 48 -3.37 -2.34 1.73
C LEU A 48 -4.36 -2.82 2.77
N SER A 49 -4.01 -2.63 4.03
CA SER A 49 -4.90 -2.84 5.17
C SER A 49 -4.97 -1.57 6.00
N VAL A 50 -6.13 -1.30 6.56
CA VAL A 50 -6.34 -0.20 7.50
C VAL A 50 -6.94 -0.80 8.75
N ASP A 51 -6.26 -0.61 9.89
CA ASP A 51 -6.65 -1.16 11.19
C ASP A 51 -6.88 -2.69 11.13
N GLY A 52 -6.07 -3.38 10.33
CA GLY A 52 -6.16 -4.83 10.16
C GLY A 52 -7.17 -5.31 9.13
N ALA A 53 -7.97 -4.42 8.55
CA ALA A 53 -8.96 -4.79 7.54
C ALA A 53 -8.41 -4.53 6.13
N THR A 54 -8.40 -5.57 5.29
CA THR A 54 -7.91 -5.47 3.91
C THR A 54 -8.82 -4.56 3.09
N GLN A 55 -8.22 -3.63 2.37
CA GLN A 55 -8.94 -2.68 1.51
C GLN A 55 -8.78 -2.98 0.04
N GLY A 56 -7.63 -3.46 -0.38
CA GLY A 56 -7.39 -3.79 -1.78
C GLY A 56 -5.91 -4.03 -2.06
N VAL A 57 -5.59 -4.21 -3.32
CA VAL A 57 -4.26 -4.60 -3.78
C VAL A 57 -3.76 -3.63 -4.85
N CYS A 58 -2.51 -3.24 -4.71
CA CYS A 58 -1.73 -2.54 -5.72
C CYS A 58 -0.98 -3.61 -6.52
N PRO A 59 -1.45 -4.00 -7.71
CA PRO A 59 -0.97 -5.20 -8.39
C PRO A 59 0.15 -4.93 -9.36
N GLY A 60 0.82 -6.00 -9.78
CA GLY A 60 1.79 -5.95 -10.85
C GLY A 60 2.06 -7.33 -11.41
N TYR A 61 2.85 -7.38 -12.45
CA TYR A 61 3.28 -8.64 -13.07
C TYR A 61 4.76 -8.52 -13.43
N CYS A 62 5.52 -9.50 -13.04
CA CYS A 62 6.96 -9.51 -13.24
C CYS A 62 7.33 -10.59 -14.24
N ASN A 63 7.67 -10.19 -15.47
CA ASN A 63 8.06 -11.12 -16.53
C ASN A 63 9.45 -11.71 -16.28
N GLU A 64 10.36 -10.92 -15.73
CA GLU A 64 11.74 -11.30 -15.53
C GLU A 64 12.04 -11.51 -14.06
N ALA A 65 12.85 -12.52 -13.76
CA ALA A 65 13.32 -12.75 -12.41
C ALA A 65 14.22 -11.61 -11.94
N SER A 66 14.11 -11.27 -10.66
CA SER A 66 14.98 -10.31 -9.96
C SER A 66 14.99 -8.89 -10.54
N SER A 67 14.02 -8.53 -11.37
CA SER A 67 13.85 -7.18 -11.87
C SER A 67 12.78 -6.45 -11.06
N HIS A 68 13.14 -5.31 -10.48
CA HIS A 68 12.17 -4.47 -9.77
C HIS A 68 11.19 -3.85 -10.75
N HIS A 69 9.90 -3.98 -10.47
CA HIS A 69 8.84 -3.42 -11.29
C HIS A 69 7.97 -2.49 -10.46
N THR A 70 7.61 -1.36 -11.05
CA THR A 70 6.62 -0.48 -10.46
C THR A 70 5.26 -1.18 -10.50
N LEU A 71 4.60 -1.26 -9.36
CA LEU A 71 3.25 -1.78 -9.28
C LEU A 71 2.28 -0.79 -9.92
N ILE A 72 1.14 -1.29 -10.37
CA ILE A 72 0.10 -0.44 -10.95
C ILE A 72 -0.52 0.37 -9.82
N PRO A 73 -0.39 1.71 -9.81
CA PRO A 73 -0.97 2.53 -8.75
C PRO A 73 -2.48 2.37 -8.72
N VAL A 74 -3.04 2.33 -7.52
CA VAL A 74 -4.48 2.18 -7.33
C VAL A 74 -5.02 3.25 -6.40
N MET A 75 -6.28 3.58 -6.58
CA MET A 75 -7.02 4.45 -5.67
C MET A 75 -8.11 3.61 -5.02
N LEU A 76 -8.06 3.47 -3.72
CA LEU A 76 -9.00 2.69 -2.93
C LEU A 76 -9.87 3.62 -2.11
N THR A 77 -11.18 3.44 -2.19
CA THR A 77 -12.13 4.25 -1.42
C THR A 77 -12.59 3.48 -0.20
N MET A 78 -12.77 4.18 0.90
CA MET A 78 -13.21 3.59 2.16
C MET A 78 -13.83 4.64 3.06
N ASN A 79 -14.52 4.19 4.09
CA ASN A 79 -15.02 5.09 5.13
C ASN A 79 -14.13 4.95 6.36
N LEU A 80 -13.64 6.07 6.85
CA LEU A 80 -12.94 6.12 8.13
C LEU A 80 -13.92 6.63 9.18
N SER A 81 -13.99 5.93 10.30
CA SER A 81 -14.84 6.34 11.41
C SER A 81 -13.99 6.92 12.53
N TYR A 82 -14.51 7.93 13.15
CA TYR A 82 -13.87 8.57 14.28
C TYR A 82 -14.02 7.84 15.58
N GLY A 83 -14.67 6.77 15.60
CA GLY A 83 -15.06 6.01 16.79
C GLY A 83 -14.13 6.12 17.99
N SER A 84 -12.85 6.22 17.77
CA SER A 84 -11.90 6.30 18.85
C SER A 84 -10.73 7.19 18.44
N SER A 85 -10.89 8.50 18.59
CA SER A 85 -9.80 9.47 18.44
C SER A 85 -9.28 9.71 17.02
N GLY A 86 -9.85 9.10 15.99
CA GLY A 86 -9.40 9.29 14.60
C GLY A 86 -8.02 8.71 14.28
N ALA A 87 -7.43 7.93 15.18
CA ALA A 87 -6.13 7.32 14.95
C ALA A 87 -6.29 5.98 14.22
N HIS A 88 -5.50 5.79 13.16
CA HIS A 88 -5.54 4.60 12.33
C HIS A 88 -4.13 4.11 12.01
N THR A 89 -4.03 2.83 11.67
CA THR A 89 -2.79 2.23 11.18
C THR A 89 -2.98 1.74 9.76
N VAL A 90 -2.13 2.21 8.85
CA VAL A 90 -2.07 1.73 7.48
C VAL A 90 -0.90 0.75 7.36
N THR A 91 -1.12 -0.37 6.67
CA THR A 91 -0.11 -1.41 6.48
C THR A 91 -0.13 -1.89 5.03
N LEU A 92 1.05 -2.07 4.44
CA LEU A 92 1.22 -2.74 3.16
C LEU A 92 1.95 -4.05 3.40
N THR A 93 1.40 -5.13 2.86
CA THR A 93 1.98 -6.46 2.92
C THR A 93 2.10 -7.05 1.52
N ALA A 94 2.91 -8.08 1.35
CA ALA A 94 2.98 -8.79 0.08
C ALA A 94 1.64 -9.46 -0.21
N SER A 95 1.07 -9.23 -1.40
CA SER A 95 -0.23 -9.78 -1.76
C SER A 95 -0.14 -11.21 -2.29
N THR A 96 1.04 -11.65 -2.72
CA THR A 96 1.28 -13.01 -3.19
C THR A 96 2.54 -13.56 -2.55
N THR A 97 2.66 -14.88 -2.50
CA THR A 97 3.86 -15.54 -1.97
C THR A 97 5.08 -15.31 -2.86
N ASP A 98 4.88 -14.96 -4.11
CA ASP A 98 5.96 -14.68 -5.07
C ASP A 98 6.47 -13.25 -4.98
N THR A 99 5.79 -12.39 -4.27
CA THR A 99 6.19 -10.98 -4.12
C THR A 99 7.38 -10.87 -3.18
N VAL A 100 8.46 -10.29 -3.68
CA VAL A 100 9.68 -10.01 -2.91
C VAL A 100 9.93 -8.51 -2.93
N SER A 101 10.42 -7.98 -1.83
CA SER A 101 10.82 -6.57 -1.76
C SER A 101 12.03 -6.40 -0.87
N ASP A 102 12.77 -5.31 -1.11
CA ASP A 102 13.94 -4.98 -0.33
C ASP A 102 14.07 -3.46 -0.16
N VAL A 103 15.21 -3.00 0.35
CA VAL A 103 15.41 -1.57 0.62
C VAL A 103 15.41 -0.69 -0.64
N ASN A 104 15.51 -1.29 -1.83
CA ASN A 104 15.44 -0.58 -3.09
C ASN A 104 14.01 -0.38 -3.58
N ASP A 105 13.06 -1.03 -2.93
CA ASP A 105 11.64 -0.80 -3.20
C ASP A 105 11.13 0.30 -2.30
N PHE A 106 10.18 1.08 -2.80
CA PHE A 106 9.63 2.22 -2.07
C PHE A 106 8.13 2.20 -2.15
N TYR A 107 7.48 2.54 -1.04
CA TYR A 107 6.03 2.49 -0.92
C TYR A 107 5.50 3.82 -0.43
N GLN A 108 4.38 4.23 -1.02
CA GLN A 108 3.74 5.49 -0.66
C GLN A 108 2.23 5.34 -0.66
N VAL A 109 1.59 5.87 0.37
CA VAL A 109 0.14 5.96 0.47
C VAL A 109 -0.22 7.41 0.75
N THR A 110 -1.07 7.97 -0.11
CA THR A 110 -1.58 9.32 0.04
C THR A 110 -3.08 9.26 0.31
N LEU A 111 -3.49 9.90 1.39
CA LEU A 111 -4.89 10.03 1.77
C LEU A 111 -5.49 11.26 1.10
N LEU A 112 -6.61 11.08 0.42
CA LEU A 112 -7.41 12.15 -0.20
C LEU A 112 -8.72 12.29 0.57
N TYR A 113 -9.04 13.53 1.00
CA TYR A 113 -10.20 13.76 1.84
C TYR A 113 -10.87 15.12 1.59
#